data_3a4bc2c83e7c998d8566a9f1a36717d8
#
_entry.id   3a4bc2c83e7c998d8566a9f1a36717d8
#
_cell.length_a   1.000
_cell.length_b   1.000
_cell.length_c   1.000
_cell.angle_alpha   90.00
_cell.angle_beta   90.00
_cell.angle_gamma   90.00
#
_symmetry.space_group_name_H-M   'P 1'
#
loop_
_entity.id
_entity.type
_entity.pdbx_description
1 polymer ?
#
loop_
_entity_poly.entity_id
_entity_poly.type
_entity_poly.pdbx_seq_one_letter_code
_entity_poly.pdbx_strand_id
1 'polypeptide(L)'
;MKRWISGLAVMGTATLAMVSVAAWTKPSAEKQAKSEQIARGRFLVITHDCGGCHGGGADPSSKGWLTGVSSPEMEFKIGPCLLDPAAKPCWITRPKNLTPDNTTGIGRFTERQLFNALRYGLRPEEIPDVEIASSTPGQGNFPLHPHYLAPPMPWMAWRHMPDADLWAIAAYLKNGVKPVANKVADSEGPPDFWAGEMTVARIGPYPAKPFPTENEKQ
;
A
#
# COMPACT_ATOMS: atom_id res chain seq x y z
N MET A 1 36.13 21.59 -90.34
CA MET A 1 36.62 21.38 -88.96
C MET A 1 35.36 21.43 -88.03
N LYS A 2 34.89 20.28 -87.53
CA LYS A 2 33.71 20.23 -86.65
C LYS A 2 34.18 19.93 -85.21
N ARG A 3 33.92 20.85 -84.32
CA ARG A 3 34.20 20.69 -82.89
C ARG A 3 32.93 20.02 -82.19
N TRP A 4 33.14 18.90 -81.59
CA TRP A 4 32.17 18.27 -80.73
C TRP A 4 32.37 18.77 -79.29
N ILE A 5 31.27 19.25 -78.69
CA ILE A 5 31.20 19.58 -77.27
C ILE A 5 30.47 18.47 -76.60
N SER A 6 31.11 17.73 -75.72
CA SER A 6 30.57 16.70 -74.88
C SER A 6 29.99 17.36 -73.61
N GLY A 7 28.67 17.32 -73.45
CA GLY A 7 28.03 17.74 -72.22
C GLY A 7 28.06 16.62 -71.17
N LEU A 8 28.62 16.86 -69.98
CA LEU A 8 28.52 16.00 -68.80
C LEU A 8 27.19 16.32 -68.08
N ALA A 9 26.32 15.34 -67.99
CA ALA A 9 25.16 15.41 -67.15
C ALA A 9 25.53 14.96 -65.75
N VAL A 10 25.48 15.83 -64.76
CA VAL A 10 25.62 15.50 -63.33
C VAL A 10 24.26 15.11 -62.79
N MET A 11 24.06 13.81 -62.54
CA MET A 11 22.91 13.31 -61.80
C MET A 11 23.13 13.54 -60.32
N GLY A 12 22.47 14.55 -59.74
CA GLY A 12 22.43 14.74 -58.30
C GLY A 12 21.39 13.80 -57.67
N THR A 13 21.84 12.82 -56.91
CA THR A 13 20.98 11.97 -56.06
C THR A 13 20.62 12.73 -54.81
N ALA A 14 19.38 13.22 -54.75
CA ALA A 14 18.81 13.78 -53.53
C ALA A 14 18.44 12.64 -52.57
N THR A 15 19.24 12.43 -51.53
CA THR A 15 18.92 11.57 -50.40
C THR A 15 17.93 12.27 -49.50
N LEU A 16 16.65 11.88 -49.58
CA LEU A 16 15.63 12.25 -48.59
C LEU A 16 15.95 11.55 -47.27
N ALA A 17 16.48 12.29 -46.29
CA ALA A 17 16.55 11.84 -44.91
C ALA A 17 15.13 11.83 -44.32
N MET A 18 14.53 10.64 -44.15
CA MET A 18 13.31 10.48 -43.37
C MET A 18 13.65 10.69 -41.89
N VAL A 19 13.35 11.85 -41.37
CA VAL A 19 13.32 12.10 -39.93
C VAL A 19 12.07 11.42 -39.39
N SER A 20 12.24 10.23 -38.81
CA SER A 20 11.16 9.58 -38.05
C SER A 20 10.91 10.37 -36.77
N VAL A 21 9.91 11.21 -36.79
CA VAL A 21 9.35 11.84 -35.59
C VAL A 21 8.67 10.74 -34.79
N ALA A 22 9.35 10.25 -33.76
CA ALA A 22 8.72 9.36 -32.79
C ALA A 22 7.52 10.09 -32.17
N ALA A 23 6.33 9.71 -32.57
CA ALA A 23 5.09 10.24 -32.01
C ALA A 23 5.03 9.82 -30.54
N TRP A 24 5.25 10.75 -29.65
CA TRP A 24 5.02 10.58 -28.21
C TRP A 24 3.53 10.44 -27.99
N THR A 25 3.03 9.19 -27.99
CA THR A 25 1.62 8.93 -27.70
C THR A 25 1.37 9.25 -26.23
N LYS A 26 0.48 10.21 -25.97
CA LYS A 26 -0.01 10.48 -24.60
C LYS A 26 -0.64 9.20 -24.05
N PRO A 27 -0.37 8.85 -22.78
CA PRO A 27 -1.03 7.73 -22.14
C PRO A 27 -2.56 7.92 -22.17
N SER A 28 -3.32 6.82 -22.21
CA SER A 28 -4.76 6.86 -22.11
C SER A 28 -5.17 7.52 -20.78
N ALA A 29 -6.34 8.14 -20.73
CA ALA A 29 -6.86 8.80 -19.53
C ALA A 29 -6.90 7.83 -18.33
N GLU A 30 -7.24 6.57 -18.55
CA GLU A 30 -7.24 5.52 -17.51
C GLU A 30 -5.82 5.25 -16.97
N LYS A 31 -4.83 5.12 -17.85
CA LYS A 31 -3.43 4.90 -17.45
C LYS A 31 -2.89 6.10 -16.69
N GLN A 32 -3.27 7.31 -17.07
CA GLN A 32 -2.90 8.53 -16.37
C GLN A 32 -3.54 8.57 -14.98
N ALA A 33 -4.85 8.30 -14.87
CA ALA A 33 -5.56 8.27 -13.58
C ALA A 33 -4.98 7.22 -12.62
N LYS A 34 -4.62 6.02 -13.12
CA LYS A 34 -3.95 5.00 -12.30
C LYS A 34 -2.57 5.45 -11.84
N SER A 35 -1.80 6.12 -12.69
CA SER A 35 -0.48 6.67 -12.33
C SER A 35 -0.60 7.74 -11.25
N GLU A 36 -1.58 8.63 -11.35
CA GLU A 36 -1.85 9.67 -10.34
C GLU A 36 -2.29 9.06 -9.01
N GLN A 37 -3.14 8.03 -9.04
CA GLN A 37 -3.53 7.27 -7.86
C GLN A 37 -2.32 6.64 -7.16
N ILE A 38 -1.42 5.99 -7.91
CA ILE A 38 -0.19 5.40 -7.38
C ILE A 38 0.72 6.48 -6.78
N ALA A 39 0.87 7.63 -7.45
CA ALA A 39 1.68 8.74 -6.94
C ALA A 39 1.11 9.30 -5.62
N ARG A 40 -0.22 9.44 -5.52
CA ARG A 40 -0.91 9.82 -4.28
C ARG A 40 -0.66 8.80 -3.18
N GLY A 41 -0.79 7.51 -3.48
CA GLY A 41 -0.52 6.42 -2.55
C GLY A 41 0.91 6.43 -2.02
N ARG A 42 1.89 6.66 -2.91
CA ARG A 42 3.30 6.82 -2.52
C ARG A 42 3.48 7.95 -1.51
N PHE A 43 2.89 9.12 -1.77
CA PHE A 43 2.92 10.25 -0.86
C PHE A 43 2.36 9.88 0.52
N LEU A 44 1.20 9.22 0.55
CA LEU A 44 0.53 8.82 1.79
C LEU A 44 1.36 7.78 2.58
N VAL A 45 1.90 6.77 1.91
CA VAL A 45 2.73 5.73 2.56
C VAL A 45 3.98 6.33 3.19
N ILE A 46 4.60 7.34 2.56
CA ILE A 46 5.75 8.05 3.12
C ILE A 46 5.32 8.92 4.31
N THR A 47 4.29 9.73 4.15
CA THR A 47 3.88 10.71 5.18
C THR A 47 3.22 10.09 6.40
N HIS A 48 2.67 8.87 6.27
CA HIS A 48 2.16 8.09 7.40
C HIS A 48 3.20 7.13 7.99
N ASP A 49 4.47 7.28 7.56
CA ASP A 49 5.62 6.54 8.08
C ASP A 49 5.45 5.02 8.09
N CYS A 50 4.82 4.46 7.04
CA CYS A 50 4.66 3.02 6.94
C CYS A 50 6.03 2.30 6.95
N GLY A 51 7.04 2.88 6.30
CA GLY A 51 8.40 2.37 6.26
C GLY A 51 9.12 2.40 7.61
N GLY A 52 8.73 3.28 8.52
CA GLY A 52 9.29 3.36 9.86
C GLY A 52 9.11 2.06 10.65
N CYS A 53 7.97 1.39 10.48
CA CYS A 53 7.73 0.07 11.06
C CYS A 53 8.00 -1.07 10.07
N HIS A 54 7.62 -0.92 8.80
CA HIS A 54 7.68 -1.98 7.80
C HIS A 54 8.99 -2.03 7.00
N GLY A 55 10.01 -1.27 7.42
CA GLY A 55 11.36 -1.29 6.85
C GLY A 55 11.63 -0.16 5.85
N GLY A 56 12.86 0.33 5.87
CA GLY A 56 13.34 1.40 4.98
C GLY A 56 13.17 2.82 5.54
N GLY A 57 12.50 3.01 6.67
CA GLY A 57 12.26 4.33 7.25
C GLY A 57 11.47 5.24 6.32
N ALA A 58 11.85 6.50 6.22
CA ALA A 58 11.24 7.48 5.33
C ALA A 58 11.86 7.50 3.90
N ASP A 59 12.76 6.55 3.59
CA ASP A 59 13.48 6.52 2.32
C ASP A 59 12.97 5.43 1.36
N PRO A 60 12.11 5.79 0.38
CA PRO A 60 11.62 4.85 -0.62
C PRO A 60 12.70 4.31 -1.58
N SER A 61 13.91 4.85 -1.56
CA SER A 61 15.05 4.35 -2.33
C SER A 61 15.82 3.25 -1.59
N SER A 62 15.56 3.06 -0.32
CA SER A 62 16.16 2.01 0.49
C SER A 62 15.84 0.62 -0.05
N LYS A 63 16.83 -0.27 -0.06
CA LYS A 63 16.63 -1.69 -0.40
C LYS A 63 15.64 -2.39 0.56
N GLY A 64 15.54 -1.91 1.79
CA GLY A 64 14.61 -2.39 2.81
C GLY A 64 13.23 -1.75 2.76
N TRP A 65 12.92 -0.91 1.77
CA TRP A 65 11.65 -0.20 1.69
C TRP A 65 10.46 -1.14 1.72
N LEU A 66 9.68 -1.09 2.82
CA LEU A 66 8.45 -1.87 3.05
C LEU A 66 8.65 -3.40 3.05
N THR A 67 9.87 -3.91 3.17
CA THR A 67 10.14 -5.35 3.12
C THR A 67 9.76 -6.12 4.37
N GLY A 68 9.27 -5.43 5.40
CA GLY A 68 9.12 -5.99 6.74
C GLY A 68 10.46 -6.03 7.47
N VAL A 69 10.42 -6.23 8.77
CA VAL A 69 11.61 -6.29 9.61
C VAL A 69 11.71 -7.66 10.28
N SER A 70 12.78 -8.38 9.96
CA SER A 70 13.07 -9.70 10.53
C SER A 70 13.88 -9.61 11.82
N SER A 71 14.28 -8.41 12.21
CA SER A 71 15.14 -8.17 13.38
C SER A 71 14.33 -8.06 14.67
N PRO A 72 14.82 -8.58 15.79
CA PRO A 72 14.20 -8.37 17.11
C PRO A 72 14.10 -6.89 17.50
N GLU A 73 14.81 -5.97 16.86
CA GLU A 73 14.77 -4.52 17.10
C GLU A 73 13.43 -3.88 16.74
N MET A 74 12.63 -4.51 15.86
CA MET A 74 11.31 -4.02 15.46
C MET A 74 10.18 -4.95 15.91
N GLU A 75 10.37 -5.62 17.04
CA GLU A 75 9.32 -6.39 17.68
C GLU A 75 8.55 -5.50 18.67
N PHE A 76 7.22 -5.46 18.49
CA PHE A 76 6.35 -4.76 19.42
C PHE A 76 5.87 -5.73 20.50
N LYS A 77 6.36 -5.54 21.71
CA LYS A 77 5.91 -6.28 22.89
C LYS A 77 4.58 -5.72 23.38
N ILE A 78 3.65 -6.61 23.67
CA ILE A 78 2.30 -6.25 24.13
C ILE A 78 1.98 -7.08 25.39
N GLY A 79 1.48 -6.41 26.41
CA GLY A 79 1.16 -7.01 27.70
C GLY A 79 2.10 -6.56 28.82
N PRO A 80 2.11 -7.26 29.96
CA PRO A 80 2.94 -6.90 31.12
C PRO A 80 4.43 -6.75 30.81
N CYS A 81 4.93 -7.51 29.83
CA CYS A 81 6.34 -7.46 29.40
C CYS A 81 6.76 -6.14 28.73
N LEU A 82 5.82 -5.24 28.43
CA LEU A 82 6.17 -3.89 27.99
C LEU A 82 6.89 -3.09 29.07
N LEU A 83 6.50 -3.32 30.34
CA LEU A 83 7.06 -2.62 31.49
C LEU A 83 8.12 -3.45 32.21
N ASP A 84 7.94 -4.78 32.25
CA ASP A 84 8.88 -5.72 32.87
C ASP A 84 9.14 -6.88 31.87
N PRO A 85 10.33 -6.93 31.24
CA PRO A 85 10.66 -7.98 30.25
C PRO A 85 10.52 -9.42 30.76
N ALA A 86 10.55 -9.65 32.08
CA ALA A 86 10.36 -10.96 32.69
C ALA A 86 8.88 -11.31 32.92
N ALA A 87 8.00 -10.30 32.90
CA ALA A 87 6.58 -10.49 33.18
C ALA A 87 5.87 -11.26 32.07
N LYS A 88 4.90 -12.07 32.47
CA LYS A 88 4.06 -12.90 31.57
C LYS A 88 2.59 -12.61 31.82
N PRO A 89 1.73 -12.74 30.79
CA PRO A 89 2.05 -13.12 29.42
C PRO A 89 2.75 -12.00 28.63
N CYS A 90 3.56 -12.38 27.63
CA CYS A 90 4.17 -11.46 26.68
C CYS A 90 3.82 -11.89 25.27
N TRP A 91 3.24 -10.98 24.52
CA TRP A 91 2.92 -11.19 23.11
C TRP A 91 3.80 -10.30 22.25
N ILE A 92 4.13 -10.78 21.06
CA ILE A 92 5.04 -10.08 20.17
C ILE A 92 4.37 -9.93 18.81
N THR A 93 4.27 -8.70 18.29
CA THR A 93 3.83 -8.45 16.94
C THR A 93 4.99 -7.96 16.08
N ARG A 94 4.99 -8.36 14.82
CA ARG A 94 6.08 -8.06 13.88
C ARG A 94 5.53 -7.43 12.60
N PRO A 95 6.06 -6.26 12.18
CA PRO A 95 5.66 -5.61 10.94
C PRO A 95 5.97 -6.49 9.74
N LYS A 96 4.94 -6.91 9.02
CA LYS A 96 5.04 -7.82 7.88
C LYS A 96 5.57 -7.12 6.64
N ASN A 97 6.02 -7.92 5.67
CA ASN A 97 6.44 -7.48 4.35
C ASN A 97 5.23 -6.92 3.56
N LEU A 98 5.28 -5.63 3.24
CA LEU A 98 4.25 -4.91 2.47
C LEU A 98 4.59 -4.82 0.98
N THR A 99 5.68 -5.43 0.52
CA THR A 99 5.97 -5.48 -0.92
C THR A 99 5.05 -6.47 -1.63
N PRO A 100 4.79 -6.30 -2.95
CA PRO A 100 3.90 -7.18 -3.69
C PRO A 100 4.53 -8.55 -4.04
N ASP A 101 5.36 -9.08 -3.15
CA ASP A 101 5.84 -10.46 -3.24
C ASP A 101 4.71 -11.44 -2.92
N ASN A 102 4.50 -12.44 -3.79
CA ASN A 102 3.38 -13.37 -3.68
C ASN A 102 3.54 -14.41 -2.55
N THR A 103 4.75 -14.64 -2.10
CA THR A 103 5.06 -15.68 -1.10
C THR A 103 5.18 -15.11 0.31
N THR A 104 5.93 -14.03 0.44
CA THR A 104 6.28 -13.47 1.75
C THR A 104 5.67 -12.10 2.03
N GLY A 105 5.10 -11.46 1.02
CA GLY A 105 4.49 -10.13 1.09
C GLY A 105 2.99 -10.14 0.80
N ILE A 106 2.51 -8.97 0.39
CA ILE A 106 1.08 -8.75 0.13
C ILE A 106 0.65 -9.09 -1.30
N GLY A 107 1.53 -9.65 -2.13
CA GLY A 107 1.25 -9.90 -3.56
C GLY A 107 0.01 -10.75 -3.81
N ARG A 108 -0.29 -11.70 -2.90
CA ARG A 108 -1.47 -12.58 -2.97
C ARG A 108 -2.80 -11.91 -2.67
N PHE A 109 -2.79 -10.72 -2.07
CA PHE A 109 -4.01 -9.99 -1.74
C PHE A 109 -4.40 -9.03 -2.85
N THR A 110 -5.70 -8.77 -2.98
CA THR A 110 -6.24 -7.75 -3.88
C THR A 110 -6.12 -6.35 -3.28
N GLU A 111 -6.25 -5.31 -4.13
CA GLU A 111 -6.33 -3.93 -3.63
C GLU A 111 -7.52 -3.76 -2.67
N ARG A 112 -8.64 -4.46 -2.89
CA ARG A 112 -9.82 -4.42 -2.01
C ARG A 112 -9.55 -5.03 -0.65
N GLN A 113 -8.86 -6.15 -0.57
CA GLN A 113 -8.45 -6.74 0.72
C GLN A 113 -7.53 -5.80 1.50
N LEU A 114 -6.61 -5.10 0.82
CA LEU A 114 -5.75 -4.09 1.44
C LEU A 114 -6.56 -2.86 1.88
N PHE A 115 -7.51 -2.40 1.07
CA PHE A 115 -8.43 -1.34 1.46
C PHE A 115 -9.21 -1.73 2.74
N ASN A 116 -9.78 -2.94 2.79
CA ASN A 116 -10.50 -3.43 3.95
C ASN A 116 -9.61 -3.52 5.20
N ALA A 117 -8.34 -3.89 5.04
CA ALA A 117 -7.38 -3.90 6.14
C ALA A 117 -7.14 -2.49 6.72
N LEU A 118 -7.04 -1.49 5.86
CA LEU A 118 -6.84 -0.09 6.28
C LEU A 118 -8.11 0.54 6.85
N ARG A 119 -9.27 0.28 6.23
CA ARG A 119 -10.56 0.85 6.63
C ARG A 119 -11.11 0.24 7.91
N TYR A 120 -11.03 -1.07 8.03
CA TYR A 120 -11.69 -1.83 9.10
C TYR A 120 -10.70 -2.51 10.04
N GLY A 121 -9.40 -2.41 9.79
CA GLY A 121 -8.36 -3.08 10.56
C GLY A 121 -8.34 -4.60 10.42
N LEU A 122 -9.02 -5.14 9.44
CA LEU A 122 -9.19 -6.58 9.27
C LEU A 122 -7.94 -7.22 8.66
N ARG A 123 -7.61 -8.43 9.07
CA ARG A 123 -6.48 -9.17 8.51
C ARG A 123 -6.78 -9.62 7.09
N PRO A 124 -6.00 -9.22 6.07
CA PRO A 124 -6.32 -9.50 4.67
C PRO A 124 -6.33 -10.98 4.32
N GLU A 125 -5.61 -11.84 5.06
CA GLU A 125 -5.60 -13.31 4.84
C GLU A 125 -6.93 -13.99 5.16
N GLU A 126 -7.76 -13.36 5.99
CA GLU A 126 -8.98 -13.96 6.53
C GLU A 126 -10.25 -13.36 5.92
N ILE A 127 -10.09 -12.39 5.02
CA ILE A 127 -11.20 -11.69 4.40
C ILE A 127 -11.27 -12.03 2.91
N PRO A 128 -12.42 -12.48 2.41
CA PRO A 128 -12.62 -12.61 0.98
C PRO A 128 -12.53 -11.25 0.28
N ASP A 129 -12.29 -11.28 -1.03
CA ASP A 129 -12.25 -10.08 -1.88
C ASP A 129 -13.67 -9.57 -2.15
N VAL A 130 -14.27 -8.93 -1.13
CA VAL A 130 -15.65 -8.44 -1.16
C VAL A 130 -15.73 -7.01 -0.66
N GLU A 131 -16.73 -6.29 -1.14
CA GLU A 131 -17.11 -5.00 -0.58
C GLU A 131 -17.79 -5.20 0.77
N ILE A 132 -17.32 -4.46 1.78
CA ILE A 132 -17.91 -4.44 3.11
C ILE A 132 -18.88 -3.25 3.20
N ALA A 133 -20.17 -3.55 3.40
CA ALA A 133 -21.24 -2.55 3.45
C ALA A 133 -21.73 -2.27 4.87
N SER A 134 -21.23 -2.97 5.89
CA SER A 134 -21.59 -2.78 7.30
C SER A 134 -20.36 -3.02 8.18
N SER A 135 -20.37 -2.46 9.38
CA SER A 135 -19.37 -2.75 10.42
C SER A 135 -19.94 -3.64 11.54
N THR A 136 -21.15 -4.13 11.35
CA THR A 136 -21.79 -5.05 12.29
C THR A 136 -21.36 -6.48 11.97
N PRO A 137 -20.81 -7.24 12.94
CA PRO A 137 -20.41 -8.62 12.73
C PRO A 137 -21.51 -9.48 12.09
N GLY A 138 -21.17 -10.17 11.02
CA GLY A 138 -22.09 -11.03 10.25
C GLY A 138 -23.06 -10.29 9.32
N GLN A 139 -22.92 -8.96 9.14
CA GLN A 139 -23.76 -8.18 8.24
C GLN A 139 -22.93 -7.50 7.15
N GLY A 140 -23.51 -7.31 5.96
CA GLY A 140 -22.89 -6.57 4.86
C GLY A 140 -21.48 -7.02 4.53
N ASN A 141 -21.22 -8.32 4.54
CA ASN A 141 -19.92 -8.96 4.34
C ASN A 141 -18.86 -8.65 5.43
N PHE A 142 -19.23 -8.00 6.53
CA PHE A 142 -18.32 -7.90 7.66
C PHE A 142 -18.22 -9.26 8.37
N PRO A 143 -16.99 -9.73 8.72
CA PRO A 143 -16.84 -11.04 9.37
C PRO A 143 -17.66 -11.18 10.63
N LEU A 144 -18.24 -12.37 10.85
CA LEU A 144 -18.96 -12.67 12.10
C LEU A 144 -18.01 -12.66 13.30
N HIS A 145 -16.80 -13.16 13.10
CA HIS A 145 -15.70 -13.15 14.06
C HIS A 145 -14.53 -12.40 13.44
N PRO A 146 -14.47 -11.04 13.54
CA PRO A 146 -13.44 -10.25 12.92
C PRO A 146 -12.12 -10.44 13.64
N HIS A 147 -11.04 -10.65 12.87
CA HIS A 147 -9.67 -10.65 13.36
C HIS A 147 -8.96 -9.37 12.92
N TYR A 148 -8.47 -8.62 13.89
CA TYR A 148 -7.92 -7.29 13.65
C TYR A 148 -6.40 -7.29 13.54
N LEU A 149 -5.89 -6.30 12.81
CA LEU A 149 -4.47 -5.96 12.84
C LEU A 149 -4.05 -5.56 14.26
N ALA A 150 -2.83 -5.90 14.63
CA ALA A 150 -2.30 -5.62 15.97
C ALA A 150 -2.28 -4.11 16.29
N PRO A 151 -2.49 -3.68 17.54
CA PRO A 151 -2.60 -2.29 17.95
C PRO A 151 -1.49 -1.34 17.52
N PRO A 152 -0.20 -1.72 17.38
CA PRO A 152 0.80 -0.82 16.84
C PRO A 152 0.49 -0.33 15.43
N MET A 153 -0.30 -1.08 14.64
CA MET A 153 -0.82 -0.62 13.35
C MET A 153 -1.94 0.40 13.56
N PRO A 154 -1.77 1.68 13.19
CA PRO A 154 -2.71 2.75 13.57
C PRO A 154 -3.94 2.85 12.67
N TRP A 155 -4.50 1.70 12.23
CA TRP A 155 -5.66 1.64 11.34
C TRP A 155 -6.90 2.33 11.93
N MET A 156 -7.01 2.40 13.25
CA MET A 156 -8.10 3.12 13.93
C MET A 156 -8.10 4.62 13.58
N ALA A 157 -6.93 5.21 13.36
CA ALA A 157 -6.82 6.58 12.85
C ALA A 157 -7.10 6.62 11.35
N TRP A 158 -6.56 5.69 10.58
CA TRP A 158 -6.67 5.67 9.13
C TRP A 158 -8.07 5.40 8.60
N ARG A 159 -8.93 4.73 9.40
CA ARG A 159 -10.34 4.57 9.04
C ARG A 159 -11.08 5.90 8.79
N HIS A 160 -10.52 7.02 9.24
CA HIS A 160 -11.06 8.36 9.00
C HIS A 160 -10.61 8.95 7.65
N MET A 161 -9.65 8.33 6.97
CA MET A 161 -9.20 8.82 5.67
C MET A 161 -10.30 8.67 4.60
N PRO A 162 -10.34 9.59 3.60
CA PRO A 162 -11.18 9.40 2.43
C PRO A 162 -10.93 8.06 1.74
N ASP A 163 -11.97 7.44 1.18
CA ASP A 163 -11.84 6.17 0.44
C ASP A 163 -10.80 6.26 -0.68
N ALA A 164 -10.78 7.38 -1.41
CA ALA A 164 -9.81 7.59 -2.48
C ALA A 164 -8.36 7.49 -2.00
N ASP A 165 -8.06 7.94 -0.79
CA ASP A 165 -6.73 7.89 -0.20
C ASP A 165 -6.37 6.46 0.24
N LEU A 166 -7.29 5.71 0.82
CA LEU A 166 -7.08 4.30 1.18
C LEU A 166 -6.89 3.44 -0.09
N TRP A 167 -7.67 3.68 -1.15
CA TRP A 167 -7.48 3.05 -2.45
C TRP A 167 -6.13 3.43 -3.08
N ALA A 168 -5.69 4.67 -2.91
CA ALA A 168 -4.38 5.10 -3.40
C ALA A 168 -3.24 4.38 -2.69
N ILE A 169 -3.31 4.20 -1.36
CA ILE A 169 -2.34 3.41 -0.60
C ILE A 169 -2.32 1.97 -1.12
N ALA A 170 -3.47 1.31 -1.24
CA ALA A 170 -3.57 -0.05 -1.77
C ALA A 170 -2.97 -0.18 -3.18
N ALA A 171 -3.29 0.77 -4.06
CA ALA A 171 -2.77 0.82 -5.43
C ALA A 171 -1.23 0.98 -5.46
N TYR A 172 -0.66 1.84 -4.62
CA TYR A 172 0.79 2.02 -4.53
C TYR A 172 1.47 0.76 -4.02
N LEU A 173 0.98 0.17 -2.94
CA LEU A 173 1.56 -1.05 -2.37
C LEU A 173 1.56 -2.22 -3.37
N LYS A 174 0.52 -2.31 -4.21
CA LYS A 174 0.40 -3.38 -5.22
C LYS A 174 1.19 -3.11 -6.50
N ASN A 175 1.27 -1.86 -6.96
CA ASN A 175 1.75 -1.53 -8.31
C ASN A 175 2.90 -0.54 -8.32
N GLY A 176 3.19 0.15 -7.23
CA GLY A 176 4.24 1.16 -7.12
C GLY A 176 5.51 0.68 -6.42
N VAL A 177 5.45 -0.47 -5.74
CA VAL A 177 6.56 -1.06 -4.99
C VAL A 177 7.09 -2.28 -5.73
N LYS A 178 8.41 -2.49 -5.70
CA LYS A 178 9.02 -3.72 -6.26
C LYS A 178 8.81 -4.89 -5.30
N PRO A 179 8.50 -6.11 -5.80
CA PRO A 179 8.44 -7.29 -4.95
C PRO A 179 9.83 -7.63 -4.40
N VAL A 180 9.88 -7.90 -3.11
CA VAL A 180 11.09 -8.36 -2.40
C VAL A 180 10.71 -9.54 -1.53
N ALA A 181 11.36 -10.68 -1.74
CA ALA A 181 11.16 -11.85 -0.91
C ALA A 181 11.85 -11.64 0.45
N ASN A 182 11.05 -11.48 1.48
CA ASN A 182 11.52 -11.40 2.87
C ASN A 182 10.47 -12.01 3.81
N LYS A 183 10.78 -13.17 4.39
CA LYS A 183 9.89 -13.85 5.34
C LYS A 183 10.10 -13.26 6.73
N VAL A 184 9.16 -12.47 7.18
CA VAL A 184 9.09 -12.01 8.58
C VAL A 184 8.47 -13.11 9.44
N ALA A 185 9.06 -13.38 10.60
CA ALA A 185 8.56 -14.36 11.56
C ALA A 185 7.11 -14.04 11.98
N ASP A 186 6.36 -15.06 12.35
CA ASP A 186 5.00 -14.88 12.81
C ASP A 186 4.95 -14.18 14.17
N SER A 187 3.86 -13.44 14.39
CA SER A 187 3.58 -12.85 15.70
C SER A 187 3.36 -13.96 16.74
N GLU A 188 3.70 -13.68 17.99
CA GLU A 188 3.60 -14.62 19.10
C GLU A 188 2.49 -14.19 20.06
N GLY A 189 1.63 -15.13 20.42
CA GLY A 189 0.51 -14.92 21.34
C GLY A 189 -0.84 -15.29 20.74
N PRO A 190 -1.91 -15.25 21.57
CA PRO A 190 -3.23 -15.52 21.08
C PRO A 190 -3.64 -14.45 20.05
N PRO A 191 -4.23 -14.85 18.92
CA PRO A 191 -4.78 -13.88 17.98
C PRO A 191 -5.85 -13.05 18.71
N ASP A 192 -5.82 -11.74 18.47
CA ASP A 192 -6.89 -10.82 18.85
C ASP A 192 -7.25 -10.69 20.33
N PHE A 193 -6.29 -10.86 21.25
CA PHE A 193 -6.54 -10.52 22.66
C PHE A 193 -7.01 -9.05 22.82
N TRP A 194 -6.76 -8.21 21.82
CA TRP A 194 -7.21 -6.81 21.74
C TRP A 194 -8.58 -6.62 21.07
N ALA A 195 -9.23 -7.70 20.58
CA ALA A 195 -10.48 -7.57 19.82
C ALA A 195 -11.59 -6.85 20.60
N GLY A 196 -11.67 -7.05 21.91
CA GLY A 196 -12.61 -6.33 22.77
C GLY A 196 -12.43 -4.83 22.80
N GLU A 197 -11.22 -4.32 22.48
CA GLU A 197 -10.94 -2.88 22.43
C GLU A 197 -11.28 -2.27 21.04
N MET A 198 -11.53 -3.12 20.03
CA MET A 198 -11.81 -2.69 18.65
C MET A 198 -13.30 -2.72 18.31
N THR A 199 -14.16 -2.78 19.30
CA THR A 199 -15.62 -2.73 19.11
C THR A 199 -16.08 -1.33 18.71
N VAL A 200 -17.18 -1.24 17.98
CA VAL A 200 -17.81 0.04 17.61
C VAL A 200 -18.11 0.92 18.83
N ALA A 201 -18.44 0.31 19.98
CA ALA A 201 -18.66 1.05 21.22
C ALA A 201 -17.40 1.75 21.75
N ARG A 202 -16.21 1.18 21.49
CA ARG A 202 -14.92 1.73 21.94
C ARG A 202 -14.31 2.72 20.97
N ILE A 203 -14.30 2.37 19.67
CA ILE A 203 -13.61 3.13 18.65
C ILE A 203 -14.54 3.95 17.75
N GLY A 204 -15.87 3.84 17.93
CA GLY A 204 -16.88 4.55 17.15
C GLY A 204 -17.26 3.85 15.83
N PRO A 205 -18.25 4.38 15.09
CA PRO A 205 -18.82 3.75 13.91
C PRO A 205 -17.86 3.68 12.72
N TYR A 206 -18.18 2.77 11.78
CA TYR A 206 -17.50 2.59 10.50
C TYR A 206 -18.44 2.86 9.33
N PRO A 207 -17.98 3.47 8.25
CA PRO A 207 -16.82 4.36 8.23
C PRO A 207 -16.99 5.48 9.25
N ALA A 208 -15.87 6.08 9.67
CA ALA A 208 -15.92 7.21 10.60
C ALA A 208 -16.74 8.36 10.01
N LYS A 209 -17.46 9.07 10.85
CA LYS A 209 -18.21 10.26 10.41
C LYS A 209 -17.26 11.32 9.85
N PRO A 210 -17.65 12.03 8.78
CA PRO A 210 -16.84 13.13 8.26
C PRO A 210 -16.74 14.26 9.30
N PHE A 211 -15.66 15.02 9.23
CA PHE A 211 -15.48 16.27 9.97
C PHE A 211 -16.41 17.37 9.46
N PRO A 212 -16.75 18.38 10.26
CA PRO A 212 -16.33 18.56 11.65
C PRO A 212 -17.13 17.70 12.64
N THR A 213 -16.53 17.40 13.78
CA THR A 213 -17.21 16.82 14.93
C THR A 213 -17.60 17.94 15.93
N GLU A 214 -18.26 17.57 17.05
CA GLU A 214 -18.67 18.55 18.07
C GLU A 214 -17.52 19.36 18.68
N ASN A 215 -16.28 18.84 18.60
CA ASN A 215 -15.06 19.50 19.11
C ASN A 215 -14.30 20.28 18.03
N GLU A 216 -14.83 20.36 16.80
CA GLU A 216 -14.18 21.03 15.67
C GLU A 216 -15.03 22.19 15.16
N LYS A 217 -14.36 23.27 14.75
CA LYS A 217 -15.04 24.43 14.15
C LYS A 217 -15.51 24.09 12.73
N GLN A 218 -16.73 24.55 12.40
CA GLN A 218 -17.26 24.51 11.02
C GLN A 218 -16.61 25.58 10.16
#